data_f205489c8df2c02990d84dd367af2247
#
_entry.id   f205489c8df2c02990d84dd367af2247
#
_cell.length_a   1.000
_cell.length_b   1.000
_cell.length_c   1.000
_cell.angle_alpha   90.00
_cell.angle_beta   90.00
_cell.angle_gamma   90.00
#
_symmetry.space_group_name_H-M   'P 1'
#
loop_
_entity.id
_entity.type
_entity.pdbx_description
1 polymer ?
#
loop_
_entity_poly.entity_id
_entity_poly.type
_entity_poly.pdbx_seq_one_letter_code
_entity_poly.pdbx_strand_id
1 'polypeptide(L)'
;MQLSFFDHAMKYQGGKKSMKFLNEMKEIIPFEAIEKILIEKNVYKPNKGKTGRPSIPSKILVGSLFLQNWYGLSDPMTEELIHDRISFRKFLDIRDEDTIPDETTICKFRNKLIKEELLGSIFDEVKKM
;
A
#
# COMPACT_ATOMS: atom_id res chain seq x y z
N MET A 1 9.37 -1.00 20.05
CA MET A 1 10.06 -0.43 18.95
C MET A 1 9.79 -1.16 17.65
N GLN A 2 9.55 -0.44 16.61
CA GLN A 2 9.10 -1.01 15.35
C GLN A 2 10.20 -1.69 14.53
N LEU A 3 11.42 -1.42 14.89
CA LEU A 3 12.56 -1.84 14.09
C LEU A 3 12.75 -3.35 14.00
N SER A 4 12.25 -4.09 15.01
CA SER A 4 12.47 -5.54 15.03
C SER A 4 11.85 -6.24 13.81
N PHE A 5 10.63 -5.85 13.43
CA PHE A 5 10.00 -6.47 12.27
C PHE A 5 10.68 -6.01 10.98
N PHE A 6 10.95 -4.71 10.88
CA PHE A 6 11.63 -4.17 9.71
C PHE A 6 13.01 -4.81 9.54
N ASP A 7 13.80 -4.89 10.63
CA ASP A 7 15.11 -5.50 10.58
C ASP A 7 15.03 -6.96 10.15
N HIS A 8 14.05 -7.66 10.68
CA HIS A 8 13.84 -9.05 10.33
C HIS A 8 13.55 -9.21 8.83
N ALA A 9 12.64 -8.38 8.31
CA ALA A 9 12.28 -8.41 6.91
C ALA A 9 13.46 -8.06 6.01
N MET A 10 14.25 -7.04 6.39
CA MET A 10 15.41 -6.62 5.62
C MET A 10 16.52 -7.66 5.66
N LYS A 11 16.69 -8.29 6.81
CA LYS A 11 17.70 -9.35 6.97
C LYS A 11 17.46 -10.50 5.99
N TYR A 12 16.20 -10.85 5.79
CA TYR A 12 15.84 -11.92 4.85
C TYR A 12 15.65 -11.39 3.44
N GLN A 13 15.75 -10.06 3.24
CA GLN A 13 15.70 -9.40 1.92
C GLN A 13 14.56 -9.90 1.05
N GLY A 14 13.35 -9.92 1.63
CA GLY A 14 12.19 -10.36 0.90
C GLY A 14 12.13 -11.87 0.72
N GLY A 15 12.82 -12.62 1.58
CA GLY A 15 12.84 -14.06 1.51
C GLY A 15 11.51 -14.70 1.86
N LYS A 16 11.52 -16.01 2.02
CA LYS A 16 10.30 -16.82 2.20
C LYS A 16 9.37 -16.33 3.28
N LYS A 17 9.89 -15.89 4.43
CA LYS A 17 9.05 -15.43 5.54
C LYS A 17 8.29 -14.16 5.19
N SER A 18 8.97 -13.20 4.56
CA SER A 18 8.34 -11.95 4.14
C SER A 18 7.27 -12.22 3.10
N MET A 19 7.57 -13.06 2.12
CA MET A 19 6.62 -13.44 1.08
C MET A 19 5.39 -14.12 1.65
N LYS A 20 5.58 -15.04 2.59
CA LYS A 20 4.48 -15.74 3.24
C LYS A 20 3.57 -14.76 3.97
N PHE A 21 4.17 -13.84 4.75
CA PHE A 21 3.41 -12.83 5.48
C PHE A 21 2.58 -11.98 4.52
N LEU A 22 3.21 -11.49 3.47
CA LEU A 22 2.51 -10.61 2.51
C LEU A 22 1.42 -11.34 1.76
N ASN A 23 1.63 -12.60 1.40
CA ASN A 23 0.60 -13.40 0.76
C ASN A 23 -0.61 -13.60 1.67
N GLU A 24 -0.37 -13.85 2.95
CA GLU A 24 -1.45 -13.98 3.93
C GLU A 24 -2.22 -12.66 4.09
N MET A 25 -1.51 -11.55 4.19
CA MET A 25 -2.15 -10.25 4.36
C MET A 25 -2.92 -9.83 3.13
N LYS A 26 -2.43 -10.19 1.95
CA LYS A 26 -3.14 -9.92 0.70
C LYS A 26 -4.53 -10.56 0.67
N GLU A 27 -4.64 -11.76 1.23
CA GLU A 27 -5.92 -12.47 1.32
C GLU A 27 -6.85 -11.87 2.37
N ILE A 28 -6.28 -11.33 3.44
CA ILE A 28 -7.06 -10.83 4.58
C ILE A 28 -7.59 -9.42 4.34
N ILE A 29 -6.80 -8.54 3.73
CA ILE A 29 -7.17 -7.14 3.58
C ILE A 29 -8.32 -6.99 2.59
N PRO A 30 -9.44 -6.35 3.01
CA PRO A 30 -10.59 -6.16 2.13
C PRO A 30 -10.39 -4.94 1.21
N PHE A 31 -9.49 -5.06 0.25
CA PHE A 31 -9.14 -3.93 -0.63
C PHE A 31 -10.35 -3.35 -1.37
N GLU A 32 -11.28 -4.20 -1.82
CA GLU A 32 -12.45 -3.72 -2.55
C GLU A 32 -13.37 -2.89 -1.66
N ALA A 33 -13.57 -3.33 -0.43
CA ALA A 33 -14.39 -2.58 0.52
C ALA A 33 -13.76 -1.25 0.87
N ILE A 34 -12.43 -1.25 1.03
CA ILE A 34 -11.68 -0.02 1.30
C ILE A 34 -11.82 0.95 0.13
N GLU A 35 -11.70 0.45 -1.10
CA GLU A 35 -11.86 1.29 -2.27
C GLU A 35 -13.23 1.96 -2.33
N LYS A 36 -14.29 1.24 -2.00
CA LYS A 36 -15.63 1.81 -1.98
C LYS A 36 -15.72 2.98 -0.99
N ILE A 37 -15.13 2.83 0.18
CA ILE A 37 -15.10 3.89 1.18
C ILE A 37 -14.34 5.11 0.65
N LEU A 38 -13.20 4.87 0.01
CA LEU A 38 -12.38 5.95 -0.52
C LEU A 38 -13.11 6.73 -1.62
N ILE A 39 -13.86 6.04 -2.46
CA ILE A 39 -14.64 6.69 -3.51
C ILE A 39 -15.78 7.49 -2.89
N GLU A 40 -16.48 6.94 -1.93
CA GLU A 40 -17.58 7.63 -1.23
C GLU A 40 -17.11 8.90 -0.54
N LYS A 41 -15.92 8.88 0.02
CA LYS A 41 -15.34 10.04 0.73
C LYS A 41 -14.59 10.99 -0.19
N ASN A 42 -14.63 10.76 -1.49
CA ASN A 42 -13.95 11.58 -2.49
C ASN A 42 -12.41 11.65 -2.30
N VAL A 43 -11.84 10.62 -1.69
CA VAL A 43 -10.39 10.53 -1.51
C VAL A 43 -9.73 9.91 -2.73
N TYR A 44 -10.44 9.03 -3.42
CA TYR A 44 -9.93 8.35 -4.59
C TYR A 44 -10.93 8.41 -5.74
N LYS A 45 -10.45 8.74 -6.93
CA LYS A 45 -11.29 8.79 -8.14
C LYS A 45 -10.67 7.91 -9.21
N PRO A 46 -11.29 6.76 -9.52
CA PRO A 46 -10.78 5.95 -10.61
C PRO A 46 -10.96 6.67 -11.94
N ASN A 47 -9.93 6.64 -12.77
CA ASN A 47 -9.96 7.29 -14.08
C ASN A 47 -10.41 6.28 -15.15
N LYS A 48 -11.68 5.93 -15.11
CA LYS A 48 -12.22 4.91 -16.00
C LYS A 48 -12.42 5.43 -17.42
N GLY A 49 -11.49 5.10 -18.30
CA GLY A 49 -11.64 5.38 -19.72
C GLY A 49 -11.60 6.83 -20.14
N LYS A 50 -11.23 7.74 -19.26
CA LYS A 50 -11.10 9.14 -19.61
C LYS A 50 -9.73 9.39 -20.23
N THR A 51 -9.65 10.43 -21.07
CA THR A 51 -8.39 10.83 -21.66
C THR A 51 -7.44 11.31 -20.57
N GLY A 52 -6.16 11.00 -20.74
CA GLY A 52 -5.15 11.40 -19.79
C GLY A 52 -4.50 10.21 -19.11
N ARG A 53 -3.68 10.50 -18.11
CA ARG A 53 -2.94 9.47 -17.39
C ARG A 53 -3.89 8.60 -16.57
N PRO A 54 -3.79 7.27 -16.67
CA PRO A 54 -4.62 6.39 -15.84
C PRO A 54 -4.34 6.63 -14.35
N SER A 55 -5.36 6.50 -13.52
CA SER A 55 -5.19 6.56 -12.07
C SER A 55 -4.38 5.38 -11.59
N ILE A 56 -3.57 5.60 -10.55
CA ILE A 56 -2.91 4.49 -9.89
C ILE A 56 -4.00 3.69 -9.17
N PRO A 57 -4.05 2.36 -9.32
CA PRO A 57 -5.06 1.56 -8.64
C PRO A 57 -5.06 1.80 -7.13
N SER A 58 -6.24 1.87 -6.54
CA SER A 58 -6.36 2.12 -5.10
C SER A 58 -5.62 1.07 -4.27
N LYS A 59 -5.62 -0.17 -4.73
CA LYS A 59 -4.90 -1.25 -4.04
C LYS A 59 -3.42 -0.94 -3.90
N ILE A 60 -2.81 -0.35 -4.92
CA ILE A 60 -1.40 0.00 -4.87
C ILE A 60 -1.16 1.11 -3.86
N LEU A 61 -2.02 2.13 -3.84
CA LEU A 61 -1.89 3.24 -2.89
C LEU A 61 -2.12 2.77 -1.46
N VAL A 62 -3.20 2.06 -1.21
CA VAL A 62 -3.53 1.56 0.12
C VAL A 62 -2.50 0.53 0.58
N GLY A 63 -2.14 -0.39 -0.30
CA GLY A 63 -1.14 -1.41 0.01
C GLY A 63 0.21 -0.80 0.35
N SER A 64 0.58 0.30 -0.33
CA SER A 64 1.83 1.00 -0.01
C SER A 64 1.85 1.51 1.42
N LEU A 65 0.71 2.02 1.91
CA LEU A 65 0.62 2.48 3.29
C LEU A 65 0.73 1.33 4.29
N PHE A 66 0.15 0.17 3.96
CA PHE A 66 0.33 -1.01 4.80
C PHE A 66 1.79 -1.43 4.86
N LEU A 67 2.48 -1.42 3.71
CA LEU A 67 3.90 -1.76 3.68
C LEU A 67 4.72 -0.80 4.54
N GLN A 68 4.41 0.50 4.47
CA GLN A 68 5.08 1.49 5.33
C GLN A 68 4.88 1.17 6.80
N ASN A 69 3.65 0.86 7.17
CA ASN A 69 3.32 0.60 8.56
C ASN A 69 4.00 -0.67 9.09
N TRP A 70 3.96 -1.73 8.30
CA TRP A 70 4.53 -3.01 8.73
C TRP A 70 6.05 -3.02 8.76
N TYR A 71 6.69 -2.35 7.80
CA TYR A 71 8.15 -2.38 7.65
C TYR A 71 8.83 -1.12 8.15
N GLY A 72 8.06 -0.15 8.66
CA GLY A 72 8.63 1.09 9.20
C GLY A 72 9.35 1.93 8.15
N LEU A 73 8.73 2.12 6.98
CA LEU A 73 9.38 2.77 5.85
C LEU A 73 9.01 4.24 5.72
N SER A 74 10.01 5.05 5.33
CA SER A 74 9.77 6.42 4.89
C SER A 74 9.13 6.41 3.50
N ASP A 75 8.61 7.54 3.07
CA ASP A 75 8.04 7.63 1.72
C ASP A 75 9.07 7.33 0.63
N PRO A 76 10.30 7.91 0.68
CA PRO A 76 11.31 7.56 -0.32
C PRO A 76 11.69 6.08 -0.30
N MET A 77 11.82 5.49 0.88
CA MET A 77 12.19 4.09 0.99
C MET A 77 11.08 3.18 0.46
N THR A 78 9.83 3.57 0.68
CA THR A 78 8.69 2.82 0.16
C THR A 78 8.74 2.77 -1.37
N GLU A 79 8.93 3.90 -2.00
CA GLU A 79 9.07 3.98 -3.45
C GLU A 79 10.21 3.08 -3.93
N GLU A 80 11.37 3.19 -3.30
CA GLU A 80 12.56 2.43 -3.64
C GLU A 80 12.30 0.92 -3.58
N LEU A 81 11.72 0.46 -2.47
CA LEU A 81 11.51 -0.97 -2.27
C LEU A 81 10.41 -1.54 -3.15
N ILE A 82 9.42 -0.76 -3.51
CA ILE A 82 8.41 -1.21 -4.46
C ILE A 82 9.05 -1.48 -5.82
N HIS A 83 9.99 -0.62 -6.23
CA HIS A 83 10.74 -0.85 -7.48
C HIS A 83 11.61 -2.09 -7.41
N ASP A 84 12.20 -2.34 -6.25
CA ASP A 84 13.28 -3.31 -6.11
C ASP A 84 12.83 -4.69 -5.64
N ARG A 85 11.74 -4.80 -4.87
CA ARG A 85 11.33 -6.07 -4.27
C ARG A 85 10.17 -6.73 -4.98
N ILE A 86 10.42 -7.96 -5.41
CA ILE A 86 9.39 -8.79 -6.06
C ILE A 86 8.22 -9.04 -5.11
N SER A 87 8.50 -9.29 -3.82
CA SER A 87 7.45 -9.56 -2.84
C SER A 87 6.49 -8.39 -2.68
N PHE A 88 6.99 -7.16 -2.72
CA PHE A 88 6.16 -5.97 -2.64
C PHE A 88 5.29 -5.83 -3.88
N ARG A 89 5.87 -6.05 -5.05
CA ARG A 89 5.13 -5.97 -6.31
C ARG A 89 4.01 -7.01 -6.38
N LYS A 90 4.28 -8.21 -5.91
CA LYS A 90 3.27 -9.27 -5.86
C LYS A 90 2.15 -8.94 -4.89
N PHE A 91 2.51 -8.39 -3.73
CA PHE A 91 1.52 -7.98 -2.74
C PHE A 91 0.59 -6.92 -3.32
N LEU A 92 1.13 -5.96 -4.05
CA LEU A 92 0.37 -4.86 -4.63
C LEU A 92 -0.29 -5.22 -5.96
N ASP A 93 -0.05 -6.40 -6.52
CA ASP A 93 -0.53 -6.81 -7.84
C ASP A 93 -0.16 -5.80 -8.94
N ILE A 94 1.06 -5.30 -8.89
CA ILE A 94 1.54 -4.35 -9.89
C ILE A 94 1.78 -5.07 -11.21
N ARG A 95 1.12 -4.58 -12.28
CA ARG A 95 1.32 -5.10 -13.62
C ARG A 95 2.29 -4.19 -14.36
N ASP A 96 2.81 -4.68 -15.49
CA ASP A 96 3.81 -3.94 -16.26
C ASP A 96 3.34 -2.55 -16.67
N GLU A 97 2.05 -2.41 -16.98
CA GLU A 97 1.49 -1.12 -17.40
C GLU A 97 1.13 -0.20 -16.22
N ASP A 98 1.19 -0.69 -14.99
CA ASP A 98 0.83 0.12 -13.82
C ASP A 98 1.94 1.10 -13.47
N THR A 99 1.53 2.28 -13.03
CA THR A 99 2.46 3.28 -12.52
C THR A 99 2.76 3.00 -11.06
N ILE A 100 4.04 2.96 -10.71
CA ILE A 100 4.45 2.83 -9.31
C ILE A 100 4.37 4.22 -8.69
N PRO A 101 3.69 4.37 -7.53
CA PRO A 101 3.57 5.69 -6.90
C PRO A 101 4.93 6.18 -6.41
N ASP A 102 5.21 7.45 -6.66
CA ASP A 102 6.42 8.08 -6.12
C ASP A 102 6.17 8.54 -4.68
N GLU A 103 7.24 8.99 -4.02
CA GLU A 103 7.15 9.41 -2.61
C GLU A 103 6.15 10.53 -2.41
N THR A 104 6.05 11.45 -3.36
CA THR A 104 5.12 12.58 -3.26
C THR A 104 3.67 12.09 -3.32
N THR A 105 3.39 11.17 -4.24
CA THR A 105 2.06 10.59 -4.40
C THR A 105 1.64 9.84 -3.14
N ILE A 106 2.55 9.06 -2.56
CA ILE A 106 2.28 8.32 -1.32
C ILE A 106 1.97 9.30 -0.19
N CYS A 107 2.79 10.33 -0.04
CA CYS A 107 2.60 11.34 0.99
C CYS A 107 1.25 12.06 0.85
N LYS A 108 0.91 12.48 -0.35
CA LYS A 108 -0.36 13.17 -0.59
C LYS A 108 -1.55 12.28 -0.30
N PHE A 109 -1.47 11.03 -0.70
CA PHE A 109 -2.56 10.09 -0.45
C PHE A 109 -2.77 9.88 1.05
N ARG A 110 -1.68 9.64 1.77
CA ARG A 110 -1.74 9.47 3.24
C ARG A 110 -2.35 10.70 3.90
N ASN A 111 -1.95 11.90 3.48
CA ASN A 111 -2.46 13.13 4.05
C ASN A 111 -3.96 13.31 3.80
N LYS A 112 -4.46 12.87 2.64
CA LYS A 112 -5.89 12.87 2.37
C LYS A 112 -6.63 11.96 3.33
N LEU A 113 -6.08 10.77 3.60
CA LEU A 113 -6.68 9.84 4.54
C LEU A 113 -6.70 10.40 5.96
N ILE A 114 -5.63 11.07 6.36
CA ILE A 114 -5.56 11.68 7.68
C ILE A 114 -6.62 12.78 7.80
N LYS A 115 -6.74 13.63 6.78
CA LYS A 115 -7.71 14.72 6.76
C LYS A 115 -9.14 14.23 6.90
N GLU A 116 -9.45 13.10 6.26
CA GLU A 116 -10.79 12.49 6.32
C GLU A 116 -10.95 11.52 7.49
N GLU A 117 -9.96 11.44 8.35
CA GLU A 117 -9.96 10.55 9.52
C GLU A 117 -10.16 9.08 9.16
N LEU A 118 -9.65 8.68 7.99
CA LEU A 118 -9.81 7.31 7.49
C LEU A 118 -8.60 6.42 7.75
N LEU A 119 -7.43 7.01 7.97
CA LEU A 119 -6.20 6.21 8.06
C LEU A 119 -6.26 5.20 9.21
N GLY A 120 -6.63 5.67 10.39
CA GLY A 120 -6.77 4.79 11.55
C GLY A 120 -7.81 3.70 11.34
N SER A 121 -8.95 4.07 10.73
CA SER A 121 -10.03 3.12 10.48
C SER A 121 -9.59 1.99 9.53
N ILE A 122 -8.84 2.34 8.50
CA ILE A 122 -8.34 1.36 7.53
C ILE A 122 -7.40 0.37 8.22
N PHE A 123 -6.46 0.87 9.02
CA PHE A 123 -5.53 0.00 9.73
C PHE A 123 -6.24 -0.85 10.80
N ASP A 124 -7.25 -0.28 11.46
CA ASP A 124 -8.01 -1.00 12.50
C ASP A 124 -8.81 -2.17 11.94
N GLU A 125 -9.30 -2.05 10.72
CA GLU A 125 -10.03 -3.15 10.08
C GLU A 125 -9.16 -4.40 9.97
N VAL A 126 -7.87 -4.23 9.71
CA VAL A 126 -6.94 -5.34 9.60
C VAL A 126 -6.61 -5.92 10.97
N LYS A 127 -6.51 -5.06 11.99
CA LYS A 127 -6.20 -5.53 13.35
C LYS A 127 -7.32 -6.37 13.97
N LYS A 128 -8.54 -6.18 13.52
CA LYS A 128 -9.68 -6.94 14.04
C LYS A 128 -9.74 -8.36 13.50
N MET A 129 -8.94 -8.66 12.56
CA MET A 129 -8.94 -9.97 11.90
C MET A 129 -7.86 -10.91 12.48
#